data_e064495aa9e69645d4951af3b95f4d71
#
_entry.id   e064495aa9e69645d4951af3b95f4d71
#
_cell.length_a   1.000
_cell.length_b   1.000
_cell.length_c   1.000
_cell.angle_alpha   90.00
_cell.angle_beta   90.00
_cell.angle_gamma   90.00
#
_symmetry.space_group_name_H-M   'P 1'
#
loop_
_entity.id
_entity.type
_entity.pdbx_description
1 polymer ?
#
loop_
_entity_poly.entity_id
_entity_poly.type
_entity_poly.pdbx_seq_one_letter_code
_entity_poly.pdbx_strand_id
1 'polypeptide(L)'
;MRTSLCASTAALALVAASVLPAPVIAADLNIAPIYKAPSMPTWAGSYVGIAGGGAWGGATLRNNVTGADQTPRFDLSGGIVGITAGLNLQGANGVLGFEADISAMSKKGSALEFPPNAAFSNEVSERWLSTFRGRIGYARDNWLLYATAGGALANVASNLLAPTGTISDQQWRWGWTAGGGVEVKLNQDWSAKVEYLYVGLQDKSYFNPTPSPIFPSNQRPHLDDHIVRVGVNYKLPWNVLDSFFKR
;
A
#
# COMPACT_ATOMS: atom_id res chain seq x y z
N MET A 1 -39.70 -29.57 -77.87
CA MET A 1 -41.15 -29.47 -77.63
C MET A 1 -41.23 -28.51 -76.50
N ARG A 2 -41.48 -27.23 -76.73
CA ARG A 2 -42.76 -26.52 -76.68
C ARG A 2 -43.45 -26.86 -75.37
N THR A 3 -43.65 -25.96 -74.40
CA THR A 3 -44.47 -24.74 -74.34
C THR A 3 -44.45 -24.23 -72.88
N SER A 4 -44.78 -23.13 -72.44
CA SER A 4 -45.30 -21.84 -72.76
C SER A 4 -45.39 -21.03 -71.47
N LEU A 5 -45.07 -19.78 -71.57
CA LEU A 5 -45.29 -18.76 -70.53
C LEU A 5 -46.80 -18.61 -70.27
N CYS A 6 -47.16 -18.40 -69.01
CA CYS A 6 -48.36 -17.67 -68.64
C CYS A 6 -48.01 -16.56 -67.62
N ALA A 7 -48.10 -15.35 -68.06
CA ALA A 7 -48.02 -14.16 -67.27
C ALA A 7 -49.33 -13.90 -66.59
N SER A 8 -49.38 -13.65 -65.29
CA SER A 8 -50.58 -13.16 -64.62
C SER A 8 -50.20 -11.80 -63.95
N THR A 9 -50.69 -10.77 -64.55
CA THR A 9 -50.73 -9.40 -64.05
C THR A 9 -51.71 -9.27 -62.90
N ALA A 10 -51.22 -9.02 -61.70
CA ALA A 10 -52.02 -8.65 -60.54
C ALA A 10 -52.04 -7.12 -60.39
N ALA A 11 -53.21 -6.56 -60.56
CA ALA A 11 -53.47 -5.14 -60.41
C ALA A 11 -53.39 -4.73 -58.91
N LEU A 12 -52.57 -3.71 -58.62
CA LEU A 12 -52.45 -3.11 -57.31
C LEU A 12 -53.50 -2.03 -57.12
N ALA A 13 -54.54 -2.32 -56.30
CA ALA A 13 -55.51 -1.32 -55.87
C ALA A 13 -54.97 -0.49 -54.72
N LEU A 14 -54.75 0.80 -54.98
CA LEU A 14 -54.24 1.77 -53.98
C LEU A 14 -55.47 2.28 -53.20
N VAL A 15 -55.59 1.85 -51.93
CA VAL A 15 -56.60 2.40 -50.99
C VAL A 15 -55.92 3.55 -50.22
N ALA A 16 -56.30 4.78 -50.58
CA ALA A 16 -55.93 5.96 -49.85
C ALA A 16 -56.75 6.07 -48.56
N ALA A 17 -56.25 5.65 -47.44
CA ALA A 17 -56.83 5.89 -46.13
C ALA A 17 -56.47 7.31 -45.65
N SER A 18 -57.45 8.19 -45.62
CA SER A 18 -57.39 9.53 -45.03
C SER A 18 -57.28 9.41 -43.52
N VAL A 19 -56.08 9.62 -42.99
CA VAL A 19 -55.83 9.67 -41.53
C VAL A 19 -56.26 11.07 -41.05
N LEU A 20 -57.36 11.15 -40.35
CA LEU A 20 -57.73 12.33 -39.58
C LEU A 20 -56.76 12.48 -38.36
N PRO A 21 -56.24 13.68 -38.11
CA PRO A 21 -55.42 13.88 -36.90
C PRO A 21 -56.35 13.84 -35.66
N ALA A 22 -56.20 12.80 -34.84
CA ALA A 22 -56.79 12.79 -33.52
C ALA A 22 -56.04 13.78 -32.61
N PRO A 23 -56.75 14.58 -31.79
CA PRO A 23 -56.07 15.44 -30.82
C PRO A 23 -55.30 14.54 -29.82
N VAL A 24 -53.98 14.63 -29.81
CA VAL A 24 -53.15 14.04 -28.77
C VAL A 24 -53.39 14.87 -27.51
N ILE A 25 -54.23 14.38 -26.61
CA ILE A 25 -54.28 14.87 -25.24
C ILE A 25 -52.96 14.50 -24.63
N ALA A 26 -52.07 15.47 -24.48
CA ALA A 26 -50.84 15.31 -23.69
C ALA A 26 -51.31 14.98 -22.25
N ALA A 27 -51.34 13.70 -21.92
CA ALA A 27 -51.49 13.27 -20.55
C ALA A 27 -50.28 13.85 -19.82
N ASP A 28 -50.54 14.70 -18.85
CA ASP A 28 -49.53 15.22 -17.91
C ASP A 28 -48.97 13.99 -17.18
N LEU A 29 -47.89 13.43 -17.75
CA LEU A 29 -47.14 12.35 -17.13
C LEU A 29 -46.55 12.96 -15.88
N ASN A 30 -47.20 12.69 -14.76
CA ASN A 30 -46.64 12.96 -13.44
C ASN A 30 -45.31 12.21 -13.37
N ILE A 31 -44.21 12.91 -13.76
CA ILE A 31 -42.87 12.36 -13.75
C ILE A 31 -42.57 12.10 -12.28
N ALA A 32 -42.70 10.84 -11.87
CA ALA A 32 -42.29 10.42 -10.54
C ALA A 32 -40.86 10.96 -10.31
N PRO A 33 -40.61 11.58 -9.17
CA PRO A 33 -39.29 12.12 -8.89
C PRO A 33 -38.27 11.00 -9.11
N ILE A 34 -37.29 11.25 -10.01
CA ILE A 34 -36.18 10.32 -10.25
C ILE A 34 -35.47 10.19 -8.91
N TYR A 35 -35.76 9.12 -8.19
CA TYR A 35 -35.06 8.78 -6.97
C TYR A 35 -33.62 8.48 -7.41
N LYS A 36 -32.74 9.46 -7.22
CA LYS A 36 -31.30 9.24 -7.42
C LYS A 36 -30.92 8.14 -6.46
N ALA A 37 -30.67 6.94 -6.99
CA ALA A 37 -30.22 5.84 -6.16
C ALA A 37 -29.04 6.34 -5.28
N PRO A 38 -29.05 6.06 -3.98
CA PRO A 38 -27.96 6.46 -3.13
C PRO A 38 -26.66 5.98 -3.77
N SER A 39 -25.76 6.92 -4.04
CA SER A 39 -24.47 6.60 -4.64
C SER A 39 -23.76 5.63 -3.71
N MET A 40 -23.52 4.39 -4.16
CA MET A 40 -22.72 3.45 -3.37
C MET A 40 -21.38 4.10 -3.06
N PRO A 41 -20.94 4.05 -1.81
CA PRO A 41 -19.67 4.67 -1.41
C PRO A 41 -18.53 4.01 -2.22
N THR A 42 -17.97 4.75 -3.17
CA THR A 42 -16.86 4.26 -4.00
C THR A 42 -15.52 4.43 -3.30
N TRP A 43 -14.67 3.40 -3.35
CA TRP A 43 -13.28 3.44 -2.89
C TRP A 43 -12.33 3.99 -3.96
N ALA A 44 -12.80 4.15 -5.20
CA ALA A 44 -12.01 4.71 -6.30
C ALA A 44 -11.64 6.16 -6.03
N GLY A 45 -10.41 6.52 -6.40
CA GLY A 45 -9.86 7.87 -6.29
C GLY A 45 -8.54 7.90 -5.53
N SER A 46 -7.93 9.07 -5.53
CA SER A 46 -6.71 9.35 -4.76
C SER A 46 -7.03 9.72 -3.33
N TYR A 47 -6.11 9.44 -2.43
CA TYR A 47 -6.22 9.77 -1.02
C TYR A 47 -4.86 10.08 -0.42
N VAL A 48 -4.89 10.81 0.68
CA VAL A 48 -3.75 11.03 1.57
C VAL A 48 -4.15 10.65 2.99
N GLY A 49 -3.21 10.27 3.82
CA GLY A 49 -3.52 9.83 5.17
C GLY A 49 -2.34 9.96 6.12
N ILE A 50 -2.65 9.73 7.39
CA ILE A 50 -1.68 9.60 8.46
C ILE A 50 -1.90 8.25 9.16
N ALA A 51 -0.82 7.62 9.60
CA ALA A 51 -0.90 6.39 10.35
C ALA A 51 0.16 6.36 11.45
N GLY A 52 -0.16 5.71 12.56
CA GLY A 52 0.76 5.50 13.66
C GLY A 52 0.51 4.18 14.36
N GLY A 53 1.55 3.66 15.05
CA GLY A 53 1.43 2.35 15.68
C GLY A 53 2.71 1.88 16.34
N GLY A 54 2.83 0.56 16.48
CA GLY A 54 3.99 -0.13 17.01
C GLY A 54 4.70 -0.96 15.97
N ALA A 55 6.02 -1.02 16.07
CA ALA A 55 6.88 -1.88 15.29
C ALA A 55 7.75 -2.73 16.22
N TRP A 56 7.87 -4.01 15.93
CA TRP A 56 8.75 -4.93 16.65
C TRP A 56 9.38 -5.92 15.67
N GLY A 57 10.51 -6.48 16.04
CA GLY A 57 11.22 -7.44 15.22
C GLY A 57 12.46 -7.96 15.92
N GLY A 58 13.25 -8.76 15.23
CA GLY A 58 14.46 -9.33 15.76
C GLY A 58 15.68 -8.98 14.91
N ALA A 59 16.82 -8.88 15.56
CA ALA A 59 18.10 -8.78 14.89
C ALA A 59 19.04 -9.89 15.35
N THR A 60 19.85 -10.40 14.41
CA THR A 60 20.99 -11.27 14.67
C THR A 60 22.18 -10.73 13.89
N LEU A 61 23.29 -10.50 14.54
CA LEU A 61 24.50 -10.06 13.89
C LEU A 61 25.36 -11.26 13.50
N ARG A 62 25.67 -11.37 12.21
CA ARG A 62 26.52 -12.43 11.66
C ARG A 62 27.86 -11.89 11.19
N ASN A 63 28.90 -12.65 11.42
CA ASN A 63 30.21 -12.38 10.86
C ASN A 63 30.18 -12.64 9.34
N ASN A 64 30.54 -11.66 8.56
CA ASN A 64 30.48 -11.73 7.09
C ASN A 64 31.53 -12.69 6.48
N VAL A 65 32.60 -13.00 7.23
CA VAL A 65 33.70 -13.86 6.76
C VAL A 65 33.41 -15.32 7.13
N THR A 66 33.02 -15.57 8.37
CA THR A 66 32.84 -16.93 8.90
C THR A 66 31.39 -17.41 8.80
N GLY A 67 30.42 -16.50 8.62
CA GLY A 67 28.99 -16.81 8.65
C GLY A 67 28.43 -17.14 10.05
N ALA A 68 29.28 -17.09 11.08
CA ALA A 68 28.89 -17.40 12.46
C ALA A 68 28.11 -16.25 13.10
N ASP A 69 27.13 -16.57 13.93
CA ASP A 69 26.42 -15.58 14.73
C ASP A 69 27.35 -14.96 15.77
N GLN A 70 27.42 -13.63 15.85
CA GLN A 70 28.23 -12.88 16.80
C GLN A 70 27.44 -12.45 18.03
N THR A 71 26.12 -12.31 17.91
CA THR A 71 25.24 -12.00 19.03
C THR A 71 24.10 -13.01 19.11
N PRO A 72 23.48 -13.20 20.29
CA PRO A 72 22.18 -13.85 20.35
C PRO A 72 21.17 -13.02 19.52
N ARG A 73 20.05 -13.63 19.11
CA ARG A 73 18.93 -12.88 18.59
C ARG A 73 18.39 -11.97 19.69
N PHE A 74 18.25 -10.70 19.39
CA PHE A 74 17.71 -9.70 20.32
C PHE A 74 16.54 -8.96 19.69
N ASP A 75 15.61 -8.56 20.54
CA ASP A 75 14.38 -7.91 20.10
C ASP A 75 14.60 -6.39 19.95
N LEU A 76 14.02 -5.85 18.88
CA LEU A 76 13.89 -4.42 18.65
C LEU A 76 12.42 -4.05 18.72
N SER A 77 12.09 -2.96 19.41
CA SER A 77 10.73 -2.45 19.45
C SER A 77 10.70 -0.93 19.47
N GLY A 78 9.60 -0.35 19.03
CA GLY A 78 9.43 1.10 19.02
C GLY A 78 8.13 1.54 18.38
N GLY A 79 7.91 2.85 18.39
CA GLY A 79 6.78 3.49 17.72
C GLY A 79 7.09 3.80 16.26
N ILE A 80 6.02 3.92 15.47
CA ILE A 80 6.04 4.36 14.08
C ILE A 80 4.92 5.37 13.85
N VAL A 81 5.23 6.44 13.11
CA VAL A 81 4.24 7.43 12.65
C VAL A 81 4.63 7.91 11.25
N GLY A 82 3.65 8.04 10.37
CA GLY A 82 3.94 8.42 8.99
C GLY A 82 2.76 8.99 8.25
N ILE A 83 3.05 9.41 7.03
CA ILE A 83 2.09 9.89 6.05
C ILE A 83 1.99 8.89 4.90
N THR A 84 0.81 8.80 4.33
CA THR A 84 0.47 7.87 3.25
C THR A 84 -0.17 8.64 2.11
N ALA A 85 0.12 8.25 0.88
CA ALA A 85 -0.61 8.69 -0.31
C ALA A 85 -0.91 7.47 -1.18
N GLY A 86 -2.09 7.43 -1.79
CA GLY A 86 -2.48 6.31 -2.62
C GLY A 86 -3.54 6.64 -3.66
N LEU A 87 -3.72 5.68 -4.55
CA LEU A 87 -4.73 5.70 -5.61
C LEU A 87 -5.42 4.34 -5.66
N ASN A 88 -6.74 4.33 -5.65
CA ASN A 88 -7.54 3.13 -5.81
C ASN A 88 -8.39 3.20 -7.10
N LEU A 89 -8.46 2.09 -7.77
CA LEU A 89 -9.41 1.78 -8.83
C LEU A 89 -10.41 0.76 -8.29
N GLN A 90 -11.69 0.93 -8.57
CA GLN A 90 -12.73 0.00 -8.13
C GLN A 90 -13.58 -0.46 -9.31
N GLY A 91 -13.76 -1.77 -9.43
CA GLY A 91 -14.71 -2.40 -10.34
C GLY A 91 -15.59 -3.37 -9.57
N ALA A 92 -16.90 -3.11 -9.54
CA ALA A 92 -17.84 -3.83 -8.67
C ALA A 92 -17.35 -3.83 -7.21
N ASN A 93 -17.10 -5.00 -6.63
CA ASN A 93 -16.60 -5.13 -5.26
C ASN A 93 -15.06 -5.24 -5.18
N GLY A 94 -14.36 -5.35 -6.32
CA GLY A 94 -12.91 -5.43 -6.38
C GLY A 94 -12.26 -4.06 -6.32
N VAL A 95 -11.20 -3.93 -5.53
CA VAL A 95 -10.38 -2.72 -5.44
C VAL A 95 -8.95 -3.10 -5.77
N LEU A 96 -8.34 -2.36 -6.70
CA LEU A 96 -6.93 -2.43 -7.02
C LEU A 96 -6.31 -1.06 -6.78
N GLY A 97 -5.15 -0.98 -6.14
CA GLY A 97 -4.55 0.31 -5.84
C GLY A 97 -3.04 0.27 -5.67
N PHE A 98 -2.49 1.47 -5.55
CA PHE A 98 -1.10 1.70 -5.18
C PHE A 98 -1.07 2.62 -3.97
N GLU A 99 -0.13 2.35 -3.07
CA GLU A 99 0.08 3.13 -1.86
C GLU A 99 1.58 3.36 -1.66
N ALA A 100 1.96 4.59 -1.34
CA ALA A 100 3.30 4.96 -0.92
C ALA A 100 3.22 5.62 0.46
N ASP A 101 4.15 5.30 1.34
CA ASP A 101 4.25 5.94 2.65
C ASP A 101 5.69 6.25 3.05
N ILE A 102 5.83 7.25 3.90
CA ILE A 102 7.06 7.58 4.60
C ILE A 102 6.76 7.72 6.08
N SER A 103 7.52 7.02 6.90
CA SER A 103 7.28 6.90 8.33
C SER A 103 8.56 7.15 9.12
N ALA A 104 8.45 7.93 10.19
CA ALA A 104 9.47 8.04 11.22
C ALA A 104 9.30 6.89 12.22
N MET A 105 10.42 6.28 12.62
CA MET A 105 10.46 5.18 13.57
C MET A 105 11.35 5.51 14.75
N SER A 106 11.01 4.97 15.92
CA SER A 106 11.82 5.03 17.13
C SER A 106 12.25 3.65 17.63
N LYS A 107 12.39 2.70 16.69
CA LYS A 107 12.71 1.31 16.98
C LYS A 107 14.18 1.17 17.35
N LYS A 108 14.48 0.52 18.49
CA LYS A 108 15.83 0.30 19.00
C LYS A 108 15.95 -1.07 19.66
N GLY A 109 17.17 -1.61 19.64
CA GLY A 109 17.53 -2.81 20.36
C GLY A 109 19.05 -2.89 20.51
N SER A 110 19.53 -3.58 21.55
CA SER A 110 20.94 -3.78 21.82
C SER A 110 21.23 -5.18 22.31
N ALA A 111 22.42 -5.69 21.99
CA ALA A 111 22.94 -6.94 22.53
C ALA A 111 24.45 -6.87 22.73
N LEU A 112 24.93 -7.67 23.69
CA LEU A 112 26.36 -7.92 23.87
C LEU A 112 26.84 -8.98 22.88
N GLU A 113 28.06 -8.88 22.41
CA GLU A 113 28.70 -9.92 21.60
C GLU A 113 29.00 -11.18 22.42
N PHE A 114 29.14 -12.32 21.76
CA PHE A 114 29.61 -13.54 22.38
C PHE A 114 31.08 -13.44 22.78
N PRO A 115 31.52 -14.17 23.84
CA PRO A 115 32.94 -14.27 24.18
C PRO A 115 33.78 -14.73 22.97
N PRO A 116 35.02 -14.20 22.81
CA PRO A 116 35.77 -13.36 23.76
C PRO A 116 35.41 -11.85 23.74
N ASN A 117 34.49 -11.43 22.88
CA ASN A 117 34.19 -10.02 22.63
C ASN A 117 33.03 -9.48 23.51
N ALA A 118 32.76 -10.09 24.64
CA ALA A 118 31.62 -9.72 25.52
C ALA A 118 31.71 -8.27 26.10
N ALA A 119 32.82 -7.57 25.92
CA ALA A 119 32.94 -6.15 26.28
C ALA A 119 32.36 -5.19 25.21
N PHE A 120 31.97 -5.71 24.04
CA PHE A 120 31.37 -4.93 22.96
C PHE A 120 29.87 -5.03 23.00
N SER A 121 29.19 -3.87 22.92
CA SER A 121 27.73 -3.79 22.81
C SER A 121 27.37 -3.23 21.44
N ASN A 122 26.47 -3.92 20.77
CA ASN A 122 25.89 -3.47 19.51
C ASN A 122 24.51 -2.91 19.74
N GLU A 123 24.27 -1.67 19.32
CA GLU A 123 22.96 -1.04 19.27
C GLU A 123 22.54 -0.87 17.81
N VAL A 124 21.34 -1.34 17.49
CA VAL A 124 20.72 -1.15 16.18
C VAL A 124 19.49 -0.26 16.37
N SER A 125 19.36 0.75 15.51
CA SER A 125 18.22 1.66 15.52
C SER A 125 17.72 1.92 14.12
N GLU A 126 16.40 1.95 13.96
CA GLU A 126 15.70 2.30 12.73
C GLU A 126 14.97 3.63 12.90
N ARG A 127 15.23 4.57 11.99
CA ARG A 127 14.72 5.94 12.09
C ARG A 127 13.67 6.25 11.04
N TRP A 128 13.80 5.70 9.84
CA TRP A 128 12.92 5.97 8.72
C TRP A 128 12.61 4.69 7.97
N LEU A 129 11.34 4.57 7.59
CA LEU A 129 10.85 3.52 6.70
C LEU A 129 9.99 4.17 5.61
N SER A 130 10.30 3.89 4.36
CA SER A 130 9.46 4.25 3.22
C SER A 130 9.03 2.97 2.52
N THR A 131 7.75 2.89 2.12
CA THR A 131 7.25 1.74 1.37
C THR A 131 6.51 2.19 0.11
N PHE A 132 6.55 1.34 -0.91
CA PHE A 132 5.82 1.50 -2.15
C PHE A 132 5.15 0.16 -2.49
N ARG A 133 3.82 0.13 -2.46
CA ARG A 133 3.04 -1.12 -2.42
C ARG A 133 1.88 -1.10 -3.40
N GLY A 134 1.66 -2.25 -4.05
CA GLY A 134 0.38 -2.57 -4.64
C GLY A 134 -0.60 -3.04 -3.57
N ARG A 135 -1.88 -2.76 -3.73
CA ARG A 135 -2.95 -3.30 -2.88
C ARG A 135 -4.07 -3.89 -3.72
N ILE A 136 -4.63 -4.99 -3.26
CA ILE A 136 -5.80 -5.64 -3.81
C ILE A 136 -6.80 -5.88 -2.69
N GLY A 137 -8.08 -5.58 -2.92
CA GLY A 137 -9.08 -5.67 -1.87
C GLY A 137 -10.47 -6.01 -2.37
N TYR A 138 -11.31 -6.37 -1.41
CA TYR A 138 -12.72 -6.61 -1.59
C TYR A 138 -13.52 -5.60 -0.76
N ALA A 139 -14.32 -4.80 -1.45
CA ALA A 139 -15.16 -3.77 -0.85
C ALA A 139 -16.60 -4.26 -0.71
N ARG A 140 -17.17 -4.09 0.47
CA ARG A 140 -18.58 -4.36 0.74
C ARG A 140 -19.14 -3.27 1.63
N ASP A 141 -20.15 -2.58 1.14
CA ASP A 141 -20.75 -1.44 1.83
C ASP A 141 -19.69 -0.37 2.16
N ASN A 142 -19.48 -0.08 3.42
CA ASN A 142 -18.47 0.85 3.92
C ASN A 142 -17.15 0.18 4.36
N TRP A 143 -16.97 -1.14 4.14
CA TRP A 143 -15.79 -1.90 4.52
C TRP A 143 -14.94 -2.27 3.30
N LEU A 144 -13.65 -2.23 3.48
CA LEU A 144 -12.65 -2.72 2.52
C LEU A 144 -11.66 -3.62 3.25
N LEU A 145 -11.67 -4.91 2.91
CA LEU A 145 -10.62 -5.85 3.31
C LEU A 145 -9.58 -5.90 2.20
N TYR A 146 -8.30 -5.75 2.53
CA TYR A 146 -7.24 -5.73 1.51
C TYR A 146 -5.97 -6.44 1.94
N ALA A 147 -5.24 -6.94 0.94
CA ALA A 147 -3.85 -7.36 1.03
C ALA A 147 -2.97 -6.37 0.27
N THR A 148 -1.70 -6.26 0.68
CA THR A 148 -0.73 -5.35 0.09
C THR A 148 0.64 -5.98 0.06
N ALA A 149 1.43 -5.66 -0.98
CA ALA A 149 2.83 -6.08 -1.09
C ALA A 149 3.62 -5.11 -1.95
N GLY A 150 4.94 -5.03 -1.71
CA GLY A 150 5.80 -4.14 -2.47
C GLY A 150 7.22 -4.01 -1.95
N GLY A 151 7.86 -2.92 -2.32
CA GLY A 151 9.21 -2.56 -1.88
C GLY A 151 9.22 -1.75 -0.60
N ALA A 152 10.29 -1.90 0.17
CA ALA A 152 10.60 -1.13 1.36
C ALA A 152 12.01 -0.54 1.29
N LEU A 153 12.20 0.63 1.85
CA LEU A 153 13.49 1.30 2.01
C LEU A 153 13.58 1.83 3.44
N ALA A 154 14.50 1.25 4.24
CA ALA A 154 14.70 1.63 5.63
C ALA A 154 16.05 2.29 5.83
N ASN A 155 16.11 3.26 6.75
CA ASN A 155 17.33 3.86 7.22
C ASN A 155 17.69 3.23 8.57
N VAL A 156 18.79 2.48 8.60
CA VAL A 156 19.24 1.69 9.75
C VAL A 156 20.59 2.21 10.20
N ALA A 157 20.71 2.57 11.47
CA ALA A 157 21.96 2.91 12.11
C ALA A 157 22.41 1.78 13.04
N SER A 158 23.69 1.43 12.95
CA SER A 158 24.37 0.48 13.83
C SER A 158 25.47 1.19 14.59
N ASN A 159 25.43 1.10 15.91
CA ASN A 159 26.43 1.65 16.82
C ASN A 159 27.14 0.51 17.51
N LEU A 160 28.45 0.45 17.36
CA LEU A 160 29.33 -0.44 18.10
C LEU A 160 29.96 0.34 19.26
N LEU A 161 29.59 -0.03 20.48
CA LEU A 161 30.15 0.53 21.71
C LEU A 161 31.29 -0.36 22.19
N ALA A 162 32.49 0.17 22.18
CA ALA A 162 33.68 -0.48 22.73
C ALA A 162 34.19 0.28 23.96
N PRO A 163 34.97 -0.35 24.84
CA PRO A 163 35.59 0.35 25.97
C PRO A 163 36.45 1.54 25.58
N THR A 164 36.96 1.57 24.35
CA THR A 164 37.84 2.61 23.80
C THR A 164 37.11 3.68 22.98
N GLY A 165 35.79 3.53 22.74
CA GLY A 165 34.99 4.49 21.97
C GLY A 165 33.81 3.87 21.26
N THR A 166 33.02 4.72 20.59
CA THR A 166 31.83 4.31 19.82
C THR A 166 32.06 4.54 18.32
N ILE A 167 31.77 3.55 17.51
CA ILE A 167 31.74 3.67 16.05
C ILE A 167 30.28 3.56 15.59
N SER A 168 29.87 4.50 14.74
CA SER A 168 28.52 4.54 14.17
C SER A 168 28.59 4.44 12.66
N ASP A 169 27.74 3.62 12.09
CA ASP A 169 27.51 3.51 10.64
C ASP A 169 26.01 3.56 10.35
N GLN A 170 25.63 4.31 9.32
CA GLN A 170 24.24 4.50 8.95
C GLN A 170 24.07 4.20 7.46
N GLN A 171 23.15 3.31 7.12
CA GLN A 171 22.93 2.87 5.76
C GLN A 171 21.45 2.77 5.39
N TRP A 172 21.17 3.07 4.12
CA TRP A 172 19.88 2.77 3.52
C TRP A 172 19.83 1.31 3.05
N ARG A 173 18.77 0.62 3.43
CA ARG A 173 18.54 -0.79 3.11
C ARG A 173 17.27 -0.95 2.31
N TRP A 174 17.38 -1.64 1.20
CA TRP A 174 16.24 -2.10 0.45
C TRP A 174 15.67 -3.37 1.07
N GLY A 175 14.38 -3.57 0.85
CA GLY A 175 13.67 -4.75 1.31
C GLY A 175 12.36 -4.92 0.58
N TRP A 176 11.59 -5.87 1.05
CA TRP A 176 10.23 -6.10 0.60
C TRP A 176 9.28 -6.00 1.79
N THR A 177 8.01 -5.74 1.50
CA THR A 177 6.95 -5.71 2.51
C THR A 177 5.72 -6.40 1.99
N ALA A 178 5.02 -7.09 2.88
CA ALA A 178 3.72 -7.68 2.60
C ALA A 178 2.83 -7.58 3.84
N GLY A 179 1.54 -7.48 3.63
CA GLY A 179 0.61 -7.35 4.75
C GLY A 179 -0.83 -7.25 4.30
N GLY A 180 -1.66 -6.74 5.17
CA GLY A 180 -3.07 -6.53 4.90
C GLY A 180 -3.75 -5.74 6.00
N GLY A 181 -4.98 -5.36 5.72
CA GLY A 181 -5.73 -4.54 6.67
C GLY A 181 -7.20 -4.47 6.34
N VAL A 182 -7.88 -3.81 7.24
CA VAL A 182 -9.30 -3.46 7.11
C VAL A 182 -9.42 -1.95 7.16
N GLU A 183 -10.17 -1.40 6.22
CA GLU A 183 -10.46 0.03 6.14
C GLU A 183 -11.97 0.23 6.15
N VAL A 184 -12.45 1.21 6.94
CA VAL A 184 -13.87 1.52 7.11
C VAL A 184 -14.11 2.97 6.75
N LYS A 185 -15.09 3.25 5.92
CA LYS A 185 -15.53 4.61 5.66
C LYS A 185 -16.27 5.19 6.85
N LEU A 186 -15.80 6.33 7.30
CA LEU A 186 -16.46 7.14 8.33
C LEU A 186 -17.53 8.05 7.71
N ASN A 187 -17.23 8.55 6.50
CA ASN A 187 -18.14 9.32 5.66
C ASN A 187 -17.69 9.24 4.18
N GLN A 188 -18.13 10.16 3.32
CA GLN A 188 -17.79 10.15 1.88
C GLN A 188 -16.29 10.38 1.62
N ASP A 189 -15.63 11.17 2.47
CA ASP A 189 -14.24 11.63 2.26
C ASP A 189 -13.25 10.99 3.24
N TRP A 190 -13.69 10.56 4.41
CA TRP A 190 -12.82 10.03 5.45
C TRP A 190 -13.00 8.53 5.63
N SER A 191 -11.89 7.84 5.81
CA SER A 191 -11.85 6.44 6.23
C SER A 191 -10.83 6.21 7.34
N ALA A 192 -11.05 5.18 8.14
CA ALA A 192 -10.11 4.71 9.15
C ALA A 192 -9.63 3.32 8.79
N LYS A 193 -8.35 3.02 9.00
CA LYS A 193 -7.76 1.71 8.71
C LYS A 193 -6.97 1.14 9.89
N VAL A 194 -6.97 -0.18 9.97
CA VAL A 194 -6.02 -0.96 10.77
C VAL A 194 -5.25 -1.84 9.82
N GLU A 195 -3.94 -1.83 9.91
CA GLU A 195 -3.05 -2.52 8.97
C GLU A 195 -1.92 -3.23 9.72
N TYR A 196 -1.63 -4.44 9.27
CA TYR A 196 -0.43 -5.19 9.63
C TYR A 196 0.51 -5.27 8.44
N LEU A 197 1.79 -5.03 8.66
CA LEU A 197 2.86 -5.18 7.67
C LEU A 197 3.99 -6.04 8.24
N TYR A 198 4.47 -6.93 7.43
CA TYR A 198 5.77 -7.57 7.58
C TYR A 198 6.76 -6.88 6.65
N VAL A 199 7.97 -6.58 7.13
CA VAL A 199 9.05 -5.99 6.34
C VAL A 199 10.30 -6.85 6.50
N GLY A 200 10.80 -7.38 5.38
CA GLY A 200 12.06 -8.11 5.31
C GLY A 200 13.12 -7.25 4.64
N LEU A 201 14.14 -6.83 5.39
CA LEU A 201 15.22 -6.01 4.87
C LEU A 201 16.38 -6.88 4.37
N GLN A 202 16.99 -6.48 3.24
CA GLN A 202 18.17 -7.16 2.72
C GLN A 202 19.36 -6.99 3.66
N ASP A 203 20.11 -8.07 3.81
CA ASP A 203 21.36 -8.06 4.58
C ASP A 203 22.39 -7.15 3.91
N LYS A 204 22.88 -6.17 4.63
CA LYS A 204 24.01 -5.32 4.22
C LYS A 204 25.15 -5.41 5.23
N SER A 205 26.38 -5.39 4.71
CA SER A 205 27.58 -5.36 5.57
C SER A 205 27.79 -3.96 6.12
N TYR A 206 28.03 -3.86 7.42
CA TYR A 206 28.42 -2.64 8.13
C TYR A 206 29.91 -2.66 8.42
N PHE A 207 30.49 -1.47 8.58
CA PHE A 207 31.91 -1.27 8.93
C PHE A 207 32.92 -1.83 7.91
N ASN A 208 32.62 -1.76 6.61
CA ASN A 208 33.52 -2.13 5.52
C ASN A 208 34.13 -0.86 4.87
N PRO A 209 35.45 -0.71 4.66
CA PRO A 209 36.50 -1.73 4.64
C PRO A 209 37.73 -1.42 5.54
N THR A 210 37.59 -1.14 6.81
CA THR A 210 38.77 -0.99 7.68
C THR A 210 38.89 -2.18 8.61
N PRO A 211 39.71 -3.20 8.24
CA PRO A 211 40.13 -4.19 9.22
C PRO A 211 41.03 -3.47 10.24
N SER A 212 40.47 -3.01 11.33
CA SER A 212 41.19 -2.67 12.52
C SER A 212 41.44 -3.96 13.28
N PRO A 213 42.67 -4.26 13.72
CA PRO A 213 42.93 -5.41 14.59
C PRO A 213 42.20 -5.33 15.94
N ILE A 214 41.60 -4.16 16.25
CA ILE A 214 40.83 -3.90 17.47
C ILE A 214 39.32 -4.09 17.22
N PHE A 215 38.85 -4.03 15.95
CA PHE A 215 37.44 -4.18 15.57
C PHE A 215 37.30 -5.21 14.44
N PRO A 216 37.11 -6.50 14.79
CA PRO A 216 36.91 -7.54 13.79
C PRO A 216 35.46 -7.47 13.25
N SER A 217 35.11 -6.38 12.57
CA SER A 217 33.70 -6.15 12.30
C SER A 217 33.38 -6.00 10.83
N ASN A 218 33.10 -7.12 10.23
CA ASN A 218 32.34 -7.22 9.02
C ASN A 218 31.01 -7.89 9.42
N GLN A 219 30.06 -7.08 9.91
CA GLN A 219 28.80 -7.58 10.46
C GLN A 219 27.68 -7.46 9.45
N ARG A 220 26.82 -8.48 9.36
CA ARG A 220 25.56 -8.47 8.61
C ARG A 220 24.41 -8.67 9.58
N PRO A 221 23.68 -7.62 9.96
CA PRO A 221 22.44 -7.82 10.69
C PRO A 221 21.35 -8.35 9.76
N HIS A 222 20.76 -9.45 10.15
CA HIS A 222 19.50 -9.93 9.60
C HIS A 222 18.36 -9.27 10.38
N LEU A 223 17.49 -8.55 9.68
CA LEU A 223 16.41 -7.75 10.27
C LEU A 223 15.07 -8.15 9.67
N ASP A 224 14.13 -8.45 10.53
CA ASP A 224 12.72 -8.63 10.18
C ASP A 224 11.85 -7.76 11.09
N ASP A 225 10.80 -7.18 10.50
CA ASP A 225 9.91 -6.27 11.19
C ASP A 225 8.46 -6.66 11.04
N HIS A 226 7.76 -6.57 12.16
CA HIS A 226 6.32 -6.64 12.26
C HIS A 226 5.79 -5.28 12.67
N ILE A 227 4.83 -4.76 11.94
CA ILE A 227 4.26 -3.43 12.17
C ILE A 227 2.76 -3.57 12.26
N VAL A 228 2.16 -3.04 13.35
CA VAL A 228 0.72 -2.82 13.45
C VAL A 228 0.48 -1.34 13.58
N ARG A 229 -0.36 -0.79 12.71
CA ARG A 229 -0.68 0.62 12.70
C ARG A 229 -2.16 0.89 12.47
N VAL A 230 -2.64 1.96 13.03
CA VAL A 230 -3.95 2.54 12.75
C VAL A 230 -3.76 3.85 12.00
N GLY A 231 -4.68 4.16 11.10
CA GLY A 231 -4.56 5.36 10.28
C GLY A 231 -5.91 5.92 9.88
N VAL A 232 -5.86 7.15 9.41
CA VAL A 232 -7.01 7.86 8.84
C VAL A 232 -6.60 8.37 7.46
N ASN A 233 -7.45 8.13 6.47
CA ASN A 233 -7.28 8.59 5.10
C ASN A 233 -8.34 9.63 4.74
N TYR A 234 -7.95 10.62 3.95
CA TYR A 234 -8.82 11.61 3.35
C TYR A 234 -8.80 11.47 1.83
N LYS A 235 -9.96 11.27 1.23
CA LYS A 235 -10.13 11.15 -0.21
C LYS A 235 -9.99 12.53 -0.86
N LEU A 236 -9.07 12.66 -1.81
CA LEU A 236 -8.88 13.90 -2.54
C LEU A 236 -9.97 14.07 -3.61
N PRO A 237 -10.58 15.24 -3.73
CA PRO A 237 -11.49 15.53 -4.84
C PRO A 237 -10.74 15.56 -6.18
N TRP A 238 -11.36 15.06 -7.25
CA TRP A 238 -10.72 14.91 -8.57
C TRP A 238 -10.13 16.20 -9.16
N ASN A 239 -10.73 17.36 -8.86
CA ASN A 239 -10.25 18.66 -9.33
C ASN A 239 -8.85 19.03 -8.80
N VAL A 240 -8.42 18.46 -7.69
CA VAL A 240 -7.07 18.68 -7.16
C VAL A 240 -6.01 18.05 -8.06
N LEU A 241 -6.25 16.85 -8.57
CA LEU A 241 -5.33 16.17 -9.49
C LEU A 241 -5.23 16.91 -10.84
N ASP A 242 -6.36 17.36 -11.39
CA ASP A 242 -6.37 18.12 -12.65
C ASP A 242 -5.53 19.41 -12.57
N SER A 243 -5.40 20.02 -11.39
CA SER A 243 -4.61 21.23 -11.20
C SER A 243 -3.09 20.98 -11.25
N PHE A 244 -2.63 19.77 -10.93
CA PHE A 244 -1.22 19.40 -11.00
C PHE A 244 -0.78 18.99 -12.41
N PHE A 245 -1.68 18.44 -13.23
CA PHE A 245 -1.36 17.95 -14.58
C PHE A 245 -1.65 18.96 -15.70
N LYS A 246 -2.26 20.12 -15.40
CA LYS A 246 -2.54 21.20 -16.36
C LYS A 246 -1.47 22.31 -16.42
N ARG A 247 -0.26 22.05 -15.96
CA ARG A 247 0.87 22.98 -16.12
C ARG A 247 1.82 22.53 -17.19
#